data_2488f31e17152fd55e23c0fe6a48c25c
#
_entry.id   2488f31e17152fd55e23c0fe6a48c25c
#
_cell.length_a   1.000
_cell.length_b   1.000
_cell.length_c   1.000
_cell.angle_alpha   90.00
_cell.angle_beta   90.00
_cell.angle_gamma   90.00
#
_symmetry.space_group_name_H-M   'P 1'
#
loop_
_entity.id
_entity.type
_entity.pdbx_description
1 polymer ?
#
loop_
_entity_poly.entity_id
_entity_poly.type
_entity_poly.pdbx_seq_one_letter_code
_entity_poly.pdbx_strand_id
1 'polypeptide(L)'
;EICACLVGSEMCIRDSYHSSPNWRLPYPEKEAKQLQELVKVAQENEIDFVWAIHPGQDIKWNKEDCELLLAKFEKMYHLGVRSFAVFFDDISGEGTNPVKQAELLNYIDEHFVKVKPDVTPLIMCPTEYNKSWSDPAKGYLTTLGDKLNPSIQIMWTGDRVISDITQDGIQWINDRIKRPAYIWWNFPVSDYVRDHLLMGPVYGNDTQIAHQMSGFVTNPMEHAEASKIAIYSVASYAWNPQKYNSEKTWKDAIMNILPDAATELEFFAAHNSDLGPNGHKYRREESVNLQPTAQSFTESYIKNKTYTEKDFSILQETFSQMIESSDILVAHADKNPIIVEIMPWLYQFKLLGETGNEVLAMVKAYDKNDQSLFMRKYKHVKALQQQMFQIDQTYNQNPYQPGIKTAGRVIKPLIDQTFATVTQCYNQKYSTLLNAETDYMPHKLISDISQIKNLPLQVKINRIQISPALEVIKWPGNGSLTIELDQVYPGENIEIDFGKPEIATWGSLEISANGKDWSKVNFTQEKNLLTASLQQKPIKAVRFTNMQHQEQEIYLRRFIITIDK
;
A
#
# COMPACT_ATOMS: atom_id res chain seq x y z
N GLU A 1 15.22 22.04 12.42
CA GLU A 1 15.09 20.85 13.28
C GLU A 1 14.16 19.87 12.59
N ILE A 2 14.68 18.68 12.28
CA ILE A 2 13.93 17.65 11.58
C ILE A 2 13.45 16.68 12.63
N CYS A 3 12.16 16.70 12.93
CA CYS A 3 11.53 15.69 13.74
C CYS A 3 11.09 14.54 12.82
N ALA A 4 11.83 13.44 12.83
CA ALA A 4 11.38 12.21 12.18
C ALA A 4 10.34 11.57 13.10
N CYS A 5 9.06 11.81 12.83
CA CYS A 5 7.98 11.10 13.51
C CYS A 5 7.89 9.70 12.91
N LEU A 6 8.40 8.69 13.61
CA LEU A 6 8.12 7.28 13.34
C LEU A 6 6.69 6.96 13.78
N VAL A 7 5.71 7.55 13.10
CA VAL A 7 4.31 7.15 13.21
C VAL A 7 3.98 6.40 11.93
N GLY A 8 4.42 5.15 11.85
CA GLY A 8 3.86 4.22 10.89
C GLY A 8 2.43 3.90 11.33
N SER A 9 1.45 3.97 10.42
CA SER A 9 0.05 3.69 10.71
C SER A 9 -0.18 2.33 11.37
N GLU A 10 0.64 1.31 11.10
CA GLU A 10 0.58 0.01 11.79
C GLU A 10 1.16 0.02 13.21
N MET A 11 2.14 0.87 13.52
CA MET A 11 2.60 1.01 14.91
C MET A 11 1.55 1.67 15.77
N CYS A 12 0.80 2.62 15.25
CA CYS A 12 -0.35 3.22 15.93
C CYS A 12 -1.46 2.19 16.22
N ILE A 13 -1.70 1.23 15.31
CA ILE A 13 -2.72 0.20 15.49
C ILE A 13 -2.28 -0.86 16.53
N ARG A 14 -0.99 -1.13 16.66
CA ARG A 14 -0.45 -2.12 17.61
C ARG A 14 -0.15 -1.56 18.98
N ASP A 15 0.19 -0.27 19.08
CA ASP A 15 0.35 0.43 20.35
C ASP A 15 -0.97 1.04 20.80
N SER A 16 -1.77 0.23 21.47
CA SER A 16 -3.07 0.68 21.99
C SER A 16 -2.99 1.60 23.21
N TYR A 17 -1.79 1.89 23.71
CA TYR A 17 -1.62 2.67 24.95
C TYR A 17 -1.44 4.18 24.73
N HIS A 18 -1.31 4.65 23.50
CA HIS A 18 -1.32 6.07 23.15
C HIS A 18 -2.68 6.55 22.63
N SER A 19 -3.60 5.64 22.30
CA SER A 19 -4.90 5.94 21.70
C SER A 19 -6.07 5.33 22.49
N SER A 20 -7.28 5.69 22.12
CA SER A 20 -8.52 5.14 22.70
C SER A 20 -8.66 3.64 22.44
N PRO A 21 -9.15 2.82 23.40
CA PRO A 21 -9.66 3.28 24.72
C PRO A 21 -8.59 3.33 25.82
N ASN A 22 -7.33 2.94 25.56
CA ASN A 22 -6.31 2.64 26.57
C ASN A 22 -5.33 3.78 26.86
N TRP A 23 -5.47 4.95 26.25
CA TRP A 23 -4.54 6.06 26.46
C TRP A 23 -4.41 6.48 27.94
N ARG A 24 -5.42 6.19 28.76
CA ARG A 24 -5.41 6.44 30.23
C ARG A 24 -4.53 5.46 31.00
N LEU A 25 -4.25 4.28 30.41
CA LEU A 25 -3.49 3.22 31.06
C LEU A 25 -1.97 3.46 30.93
N PRO A 26 -1.17 3.05 31.91
CA PRO A 26 0.28 3.05 31.75
C PRO A 26 0.72 2.02 30.70
N TYR A 27 1.85 2.27 30.07
CA TYR A 27 2.50 1.25 29.23
C TYR A 27 2.90 0.03 30.08
N PRO A 28 2.75 -1.20 29.55
CA PRO A 28 3.36 -2.38 30.15
C PRO A 28 4.89 -2.21 30.26
N GLU A 29 5.49 -2.85 31.25
CA GLU A 29 6.93 -2.69 31.55
C GLU A 29 7.83 -2.98 30.34
N LYS A 30 7.50 -4.00 29.55
CA LYS A 30 8.26 -4.37 28.33
C LYS A 30 8.23 -3.25 27.29
N GLU A 31 7.06 -2.69 27.03
CA GLU A 31 6.87 -1.61 26.03
C GLU A 31 7.50 -0.30 26.53
N ALA A 32 7.35 0.01 27.82
CA ALA A 32 8.01 1.16 28.44
C ALA A 32 9.53 1.09 28.30
N LYS A 33 10.15 -0.09 28.49
CA LYS A 33 11.60 -0.29 28.25
C LYS A 33 11.97 -0.10 26.79
N GLN A 34 11.18 -0.61 25.86
CA GLN A 34 11.43 -0.40 24.43
C GLN A 34 11.35 1.07 24.04
N LEU A 35 10.36 1.80 24.54
CA LEU A 35 10.28 3.26 24.35
C LEU A 35 11.50 3.98 24.92
N GLN A 36 11.95 3.59 26.12
CA GLN A 36 13.15 4.17 26.73
C GLN A 36 14.40 3.93 25.90
N GLU A 37 14.55 2.74 25.32
CA GLU A 37 15.67 2.41 24.42
C GLU A 37 15.60 3.25 23.12
N LEU A 38 14.40 3.40 22.52
CA LEU A 38 14.22 4.25 21.35
C LEU A 38 14.57 5.72 21.63
N VAL A 39 14.09 6.25 22.75
CA VAL A 39 14.43 7.62 23.18
C VAL A 39 15.93 7.80 23.35
N LYS A 40 16.60 6.83 23.99
CA LYS A 40 18.06 6.86 24.16
C LYS A 40 18.79 6.85 22.82
N VAL A 41 18.42 5.94 21.90
CA VAL A 41 19.03 5.87 20.56
C VAL A 41 18.79 7.16 19.78
N ALA A 42 17.60 7.76 19.87
CA ALA A 42 17.31 9.05 19.25
C ALA A 42 18.24 10.15 19.78
N GLN A 43 18.38 10.25 21.10
CA GLN A 43 19.28 11.22 21.74
C GLN A 43 20.77 11.02 21.37
N GLU A 44 21.25 9.78 21.30
CA GLU A 44 22.61 9.44 20.87
C GLU A 44 22.88 9.84 19.41
N ASN A 45 21.82 9.97 18.58
CA ASN A 45 21.90 10.42 17.19
C ASN A 45 21.44 11.87 16.99
N GLU A 46 21.33 12.67 18.05
CA GLU A 46 20.90 14.08 18.01
C GLU A 46 19.51 14.26 17.36
N ILE A 47 18.59 13.29 17.59
CA ILE A 47 17.23 13.29 17.08
C ILE A 47 16.26 13.50 18.25
N ASP A 48 15.32 14.44 18.11
CA ASP A 48 14.23 14.63 19.06
C ASP A 48 13.17 13.54 18.89
N PHE A 49 13.03 12.68 19.91
CA PHE A 49 11.94 11.71 19.95
C PHE A 49 10.65 12.39 20.40
N VAL A 50 9.72 12.61 19.48
CA VAL A 50 8.39 13.14 19.79
C VAL A 50 7.44 12.00 20.13
N TRP A 51 6.95 11.98 21.38
CA TRP A 51 5.89 11.06 21.77
C TRP A 51 4.52 11.72 21.60
N ALA A 52 3.63 11.07 20.81
CA ALA A 52 2.29 11.55 20.54
C ALA A 52 1.23 10.71 21.28
N ILE A 53 0.13 11.36 21.70
CA ILE A 53 -1.05 10.72 22.29
C ILE A 53 -2.31 11.15 21.55
N HIS A 54 -3.25 10.23 21.37
CA HIS A 54 -4.49 10.42 20.61
C HIS A 54 -5.72 10.12 21.48
N PRO A 55 -6.15 11.05 22.38
CA PRO A 55 -7.22 10.83 23.32
C PRO A 55 -8.61 11.16 22.76
N GLY A 56 -8.67 11.79 21.57
CA GLY A 56 -9.83 12.51 21.06
C GLY A 56 -11.10 11.69 20.88
N GLN A 57 -11.00 10.37 20.63
CA GLN A 57 -12.17 9.56 20.33
C GLN A 57 -13.09 9.32 21.55
N ASP A 58 -12.55 9.30 22.78
CA ASP A 58 -13.31 8.97 23.99
C ASP A 58 -13.04 9.87 25.21
N ILE A 59 -12.36 10.99 25.01
CA ILE A 59 -12.08 11.97 26.07
C ILE A 59 -13.38 12.58 26.61
N LYS A 60 -13.51 12.65 27.93
CA LYS A 60 -14.72 13.13 28.61
C LYS A 60 -14.70 14.63 28.94
N TRP A 61 -13.59 15.32 28.67
CA TRP A 61 -13.40 16.74 28.94
C TRP A 61 -13.63 17.13 30.41
N ASN A 62 -13.31 16.27 31.34
CA ASN A 62 -13.42 16.47 32.78
C ASN A 62 -12.03 16.56 33.43
N LYS A 63 -12.00 16.96 34.68
CA LYS A 63 -10.76 17.10 35.44
C LYS A 63 -9.98 15.78 35.56
N GLU A 64 -10.69 14.64 35.72
CA GLU A 64 -10.10 13.32 35.84
C GLU A 64 -9.27 12.95 34.57
N ASP A 65 -9.84 13.13 33.38
CA ASP A 65 -9.13 12.87 32.14
C ASP A 65 -7.92 13.80 31.92
N CYS A 66 -8.05 15.08 32.32
CA CYS A 66 -6.91 16.01 32.28
C CYS A 66 -5.77 15.55 33.20
N GLU A 67 -6.09 15.12 34.42
CA GLU A 67 -5.08 14.63 35.40
C GLU A 67 -4.44 13.31 34.93
N LEU A 68 -5.21 12.39 34.34
CA LEU A 68 -4.70 11.15 33.77
C LEU A 68 -3.75 11.41 32.59
N LEU A 69 -4.09 12.39 31.75
CA LEU A 69 -3.25 12.79 30.63
C LEU A 69 -1.92 13.38 31.12
N LEU A 70 -1.94 14.30 32.08
CA LEU A 70 -0.74 14.83 32.70
C LEU A 70 0.11 13.73 33.36
N ALA A 71 -0.52 12.81 34.07
CA ALA A 71 0.19 11.67 34.68
C ALA A 71 0.88 10.78 33.62
N LYS A 72 0.25 10.64 32.45
CA LYS A 72 0.86 9.91 31.32
C LYS A 72 2.07 10.66 30.75
N PHE A 73 1.98 11.97 30.58
CA PHE A 73 3.08 12.84 30.15
C PHE A 73 4.27 12.75 31.13
N GLU A 74 4.01 12.80 32.45
CA GLU A 74 5.04 12.66 33.48
C GLU A 74 5.76 11.30 33.35
N LYS A 75 5.02 10.22 33.12
CA LYS A 75 5.64 8.90 32.92
C LYS A 75 6.55 8.87 31.70
N MET A 76 6.12 9.45 30.57
CA MET A 76 6.93 9.52 29.34
C MET A 76 8.17 10.42 29.57
N TYR A 77 8.01 11.52 30.29
CA TYR A 77 9.15 12.38 30.69
C TYR A 77 10.20 11.60 31.50
N HIS A 78 9.76 10.75 32.43
CA HIS A 78 10.67 9.89 33.21
C HIS A 78 11.36 8.80 32.38
N LEU A 79 10.77 8.39 31.24
CA LEU A 79 11.40 7.51 30.26
C LEU A 79 12.40 8.23 29.36
N GLY A 80 12.55 9.56 29.50
CA GLY A 80 13.51 10.37 28.76
C GLY A 80 12.92 11.20 27.63
N VAL A 81 11.60 11.09 27.35
CA VAL A 81 10.94 11.91 26.31
C VAL A 81 11.00 13.39 26.68
N ARG A 82 11.30 14.26 25.69
CA ARG A 82 11.37 15.73 25.85
C ARG A 82 10.50 16.49 24.87
N SER A 83 9.94 15.79 23.88
CA SER A 83 9.07 16.38 22.87
C SER A 83 7.74 15.63 22.85
N PHE A 84 6.63 16.38 22.89
CA PHE A 84 5.29 15.82 23.09
C PHE A 84 4.30 16.35 22.08
N ALA A 85 3.34 15.49 21.66
CA ALA A 85 2.25 15.86 20.79
C ALA A 85 0.90 15.31 21.28
N VAL A 86 -0.18 16.00 20.96
CA VAL A 86 -1.56 15.55 21.18
C VAL A 86 -2.31 15.61 19.85
N PHE A 87 -2.86 14.48 19.44
CA PHE A 87 -3.50 14.32 18.15
C PHE A 87 -5.02 14.23 18.27
N PHE A 88 -5.74 14.89 17.36
CA PHE A 88 -7.19 14.91 17.22
C PHE A 88 -7.63 14.68 15.77
N ASP A 89 -6.75 14.11 14.95
CA ASP A 89 -7.05 13.68 13.59
C ASP A 89 -7.97 12.46 13.57
N ASP A 90 -8.69 12.26 12.49
CA ASP A 90 -9.55 11.10 12.21
C ASP A 90 -10.55 10.72 13.31
N ILE A 91 -11.03 11.69 14.05
CA ILE A 91 -12.05 11.52 15.11
C ILE A 91 -13.39 12.14 14.73
N SER A 92 -14.42 11.81 15.52
CA SER A 92 -15.76 12.33 15.37
C SER A 92 -16.41 12.68 16.72
N GLY A 93 -17.55 13.35 16.70
CA GLY A 93 -18.33 13.66 17.89
C GLY A 93 -17.73 14.76 18.76
N GLU A 94 -17.90 14.65 20.07
CA GLU A 94 -17.49 15.69 21.05
C GLU A 94 -15.98 15.94 21.09
N GLY A 95 -15.18 14.97 20.67
CA GLY A 95 -13.72 15.11 20.56
C GLY A 95 -13.27 16.20 19.59
N THR A 96 -14.11 16.56 18.63
CA THR A 96 -13.81 17.55 17.59
C THR A 96 -14.04 19.00 18.01
N ASN A 97 -14.43 19.27 19.26
CA ASN A 97 -14.74 20.63 19.73
C ASN A 97 -13.46 21.47 19.90
N PRO A 98 -13.22 22.51 19.09
CA PRO A 98 -11.97 23.27 19.09
C PRO A 98 -11.74 24.07 20.37
N VAL A 99 -12.82 24.47 21.08
CA VAL A 99 -12.70 25.19 22.34
C VAL A 99 -12.18 24.25 23.42
N LYS A 100 -12.76 23.06 23.53
CA LYS A 100 -12.36 22.06 24.51
C LYS A 100 -10.94 21.54 24.21
N GLN A 101 -10.58 21.36 22.93
CA GLN A 101 -9.22 21.03 22.52
C GLN A 101 -8.24 22.13 22.95
N ALA A 102 -8.56 23.40 22.71
CA ALA A 102 -7.69 24.51 23.10
C ALA A 102 -7.55 24.63 24.64
N GLU A 103 -8.63 24.47 25.40
CA GLU A 103 -8.60 24.48 26.87
C GLU A 103 -7.69 23.37 27.42
N LEU A 104 -7.80 22.14 26.91
CA LEU A 104 -6.96 21.00 27.32
C LEU A 104 -5.49 21.25 26.99
N LEU A 105 -5.19 21.68 25.77
CA LEU A 105 -3.82 21.89 25.31
C LEU A 105 -3.14 23.04 26.05
N ASN A 106 -3.86 24.13 26.31
CA ASN A 106 -3.36 25.22 27.13
C ASN A 106 -3.09 24.75 28.57
N TYR A 107 -3.97 23.92 29.14
CA TYR A 107 -3.76 23.34 30.46
C TYR A 107 -2.46 22.49 30.51
N ILE A 108 -2.22 21.65 29.51
CA ILE A 108 -0.99 20.85 29.39
C ILE A 108 0.23 21.77 29.22
N ASP A 109 0.15 22.76 28.36
CA ASP A 109 1.23 23.73 28.12
C ASP A 109 1.64 24.45 29.42
N GLU A 110 0.65 24.89 30.22
CA GLU A 110 0.89 25.64 31.46
C GLU A 110 1.35 24.76 32.62
N HIS A 111 0.81 23.55 32.76
CA HIS A 111 1.07 22.71 33.94
C HIS A 111 2.17 21.64 33.71
N PHE A 112 2.57 21.42 32.46
CA PHE A 112 3.63 20.45 32.14
C PHE A 112 4.76 21.07 31.32
N VAL A 113 4.45 21.64 30.13
CA VAL A 113 5.51 22.10 29.22
C VAL A 113 6.28 23.27 29.81
N LYS A 114 5.61 24.35 30.20
CA LYS A 114 6.25 25.58 30.73
C LYS A 114 6.96 25.40 32.09
N VAL A 115 6.61 24.37 32.83
CA VAL A 115 7.24 24.08 34.11
C VAL A 115 8.49 23.22 34.02
N LYS A 116 8.81 22.74 32.82
CA LYS A 116 9.97 21.88 32.52
C LYS A 116 10.87 22.55 31.49
N PRO A 117 12.08 23.03 31.88
CA PRO A 117 12.93 23.84 31.02
C PRO A 117 13.53 23.07 29.83
N ASP A 118 13.49 21.74 29.87
CA ASP A 118 14.05 20.82 28.88
C ASP A 118 12.98 20.17 27.99
N VAL A 119 11.71 20.59 28.09
CA VAL A 119 10.61 20.12 27.23
C VAL A 119 10.40 21.13 26.09
N THR A 120 10.30 20.61 24.87
CA THR A 120 10.03 21.43 23.67
C THR A 120 8.57 21.92 23.63
N PRO A 121 8.24 22.94 22.81
CA PRO A 121 6.87 23.39 22.64
C PRO A 121 5.93 22.25 22.23
N LEU A 122 4.73 22.22 22.83
CA LEU A 122 3.72 21.22 22.54
C LEU A 122 3.29 21.28 21.08
N ILE A 123 3.13 20.11 20.45
CA ILE A 123 2.61 19.96 19.10
C ILE A 123 1.18 19.40 19.16
N MET A 124 0.30 19.88 18.29
CA MET A 124 -1.03 19.27 18.12
C MET A 124 -1.35 19.00 16.67
N CYS A 125 -2.04 17.88 16.39
CA CYS A 125 -2.69 17.65 15.11
C CYS A 125 -4.19 17.97 15.25
N PRO A 126 -4.72 18.93 14.48
CA PRO A 126 -6.14 19.30 14.58
C PRO A 126 -7.03 18.29 13.87
N THR A 127 -8.31 18.24 14.20
CA THR A 127 -9.28 17.41 13.47
C THR A 127 -9.43 17.84 12.02
N GLU A 128 -9.43 19.14 11.74
CA GLU A 128 -9.40 19.68 10.38
C GLU A 128 -7.95 19.93 9.95
N TYR A 129 -7.17 18.86 9.74
CA TYR A 129 -5.73 18.93 9.46
C TYR A 129 -5.37 19.15 7.98
N ASN A 130 -6.36 19.29 7.08
CA ASN A 130 -6.16 19.65 5.68
C ASN A 130 -7.31 20.53 5.16
N LYS A 131 -7.04 21.27 4.07
CA LYS A 131 -7.99 22.23 3.52
C LYS A 131 -9.28 21.59 2.98
N SER A 132 -9.17 20.42 2.35
CA SER A 132 -10.33 19.76 1.74
C SER A 132 -11.35 19.25 2.76
N TRP A 133 -10.94 19.03 4.00
CA TRP A 133 -11.81 18.60 5.11
C TRP A 133 -12.22 19.76 6.04
N SER A 134 -11.65 20.93 5.83
CA SER A 134 -11.96 22.11 6.63
C SER A 134 -13.25 22.77 6.18
N ASP A 135 -14.03 23.24 7.15
CA ASP A 135 -15.20 24.09 6.92
C ASP A 135 -14.97 25.48 7.54
N PRO A 136 -14.47 26.46 6.75
CA PRO A 136 -14.21 27.79 7.26
C PRO A 136 -15.44 28.49 7.89
N ALA A 137 -16.66 28.13 7.47
CA ALA A 137 -17.90 28.73 8.02
C ALA A 137 -18.15 28.28 9.47
N LYS A 138 -17.68 27.09 9.85
CA LYS A 138 -17.73 26.59 11.23
C LYS A 138 -16.66 27.19 12.14
N GLY A 139 -15.60 27.74 11.56
CA GLY A 139 -14.55 28.44 12.27
C GLY A 139 -13.66 27.59 13.18
N TYR A 140 -13.54 26.27 12.91
CA TYR A 140 -12.73 25.36 13.73
C TYR A 140 -11.27 25.82 13.85
N LEU A 141 -10.59 26.01 12.72
CA LEU A 141 -9.19 26.44 12.67
C LEU A 141 -8.98 27.84 13.24
N THR A 142 -9.90 28.77 12.95
CA THR A 142 -9.85 30.13 13.50
C THR A 142 -10.00 30.12 15.02
N THR A 143 -10.87 29.27 15.55
CA THR A 143 -11.05 29.11 17.02
C THR A 143 -9.76 28.60 17.67
N LEU A 144 -9.07 27.62 17.05
CA LEU A 144 -7.76 27.17 17.52
C LEU A 144 -6.73 28.30 17.46
N GLY A 145 -6.68 29.05 16.37
CA GLY A 145 -5.78 30.20 16.21
C GLY A 145 -5.97 31.28 17.27
N ASP A 146 -7.23 31.52 17.67
CA ASP A 146 -7.61 32.54 18.68
C ASP A 146 -7.36 32.09 20.12
N LYS A 147 -7.55 30.80 20.41
CA LYS A 147 -7.62 30.31 21.79
C LYS A 147 -6.39 29.56 22.28
N LEU A 148 -5.61 28.94 21.38
CA LEU A 148 -4.40 28.22 21.76
C LEU A 148 -3.27 29.18 22.17
N ASN A 149 -2.55 28.84 23.23
CA ASN A 149 -1.30 29.52 23.58
C ASN A 149 -0.37 29.61 22.36
N PRO A 150 0.28 30.77 22.11
CA PRO A 150 1.10 30.98 20.90
C PRO A 150 2.27 30.02 20.75
N SER A 151 2.75 29.42 21.86
CA SER A 151 3.83 28.41 21.87
C SER A 151 3.40 27.08 21.25
N ILE A 152 2.12 26.73 21.26
CA ILE A 152 1.63 25.43 20.78
C ILE A 152 1.67 25.41 19.26
N GLN A 153 2.36 24.40 18.70
CA GLN A 153 2.49 24.22 17.26
C GLN A 153 1.30 23.42 16.70
N ILE A 154 0.80 23.82 15.54
CA ILE A 154 -0.38 23.20 14.89
C ILE A 154 0.05 22.53 13.60
N MET A 155 -0.21 21.21 13.49
CA MET A 155 0.14 20.42 12.30
C MET A 155 -0.83 20.66 11.15
N TRP A 156 -0.31 20.49 9.93
CA TRP A 156 -1.06 20.66 8.68
C TRP A 156 -0.50 19.80 7.56
N THR A 157 -1.37 19.09 6.82
CA THR A 157 -0.95 18.20 5.74
C THR A 157 -1.04 18.82 4.34
N GLY A 158 -1.55 20.05 4.22
CA GLY A 158 -1.71 20.75 2.95
C GLY A 158 -3.15 20.87 2.47
N ASP A 159 -3.33 21.04 1.16
CA ASP A 159 -4.67 21.21 0.58
C ASP A 159 -5.55 19.96 0.66
N ARG A 160 -4.92 18.79 0.79
CA ARG A 160 -5.56 17.47 0.98
C ARG A 160 -4.77 16.67 2.01
N VAL A 161 -5.30 15.49 2.38
CA VAL A 161 -4.58 14.53 3.22
C VAL A 161 -3.18 14.24 2.63
N ILE A 162 -3.12 14.01 1.33
CA ILE A 162 -1.88 13.82 0.58
C ILE A 162 -1.80 14.86 -0.52
N SER A 163 -0.89 15.82 -0.37
CA SER A 163 -0.64 16.89 -1.33
C SER A 163 0.73 17.53 -1.09
N ASP A 164 1.27 18.16 -2.12
CA ASP A 164 2.44 19.00 -1.97
C ASP A 164 2.08 20.32 -1.28
N ILE A 165 3.03 20.92 -0.57
CA ILE A 165 2.83 22.16 0.19
C ILE A 165 3.13 23.35 -0.72
N THR A 166 2.11 24.15 -0.98
CA THR A 166 2.18 25.31 -1.88
C THR A 166 2.19 26.62 -1.10
N GLN A 167 2.67 27.70 -1.74
CA GLN A 167 2.64 29.06 -1.19
C GLN A 167 1.22 29.48 -0.78
N ASP A 168 0.24 29.24 -1.64
CA ASP A 168 -1.17 29.59 -1.36
C ASP A 168 -1.75 28.74 -0.24
N GLY A 169 -1.40 27.45 -0.19
CA GLY A 169 -1.87 26.52 0.84
C GLY A 169 -1.34 26.88 2.23
N ILE A 170 -0.04 27.20 2.34
CA ILE A 170 0.57 27.59 3.62
C ILE A 170 0.04 28.95 4.10
N GLN A 171 -0.16 29.92 3.22
CA GLN A 171 -0.75 31.21 3.56
C GLN A 171 -2.20 31.03 4.06
N TRP A 172 -2.98 30.19 3.37
CA TRP A 172 -4.37 29.91 3.73
C TRP A 172 -4.53 29.39 5.17
N ILE A 173 -3.64 28.47 5.60
CA ILE A 173 -3.70 27.93 6.95
C ILE A 173 -3.15 28.93 7.97
N ASN A 174 -2.01 29.58 7.70
CA ASN A 174 -1.37 30.50 8.64
C ASN A 174 -2.29 31.69 9.00
N ASP A 175 -3.07 32.21 8.05
CA ASP A 175 -4.06 33.26 8.31
C ASP A 175 -5.14 32.83 9.32
N ARG A 176 -5.49 31.54 9.33
CA ARG A 176 -6.54 30.99 10.22
C ARG A 176 -6.01 30.64 11.59
N ILE A 177 -4.88 29.95 11.65
CA ILE A 177 -4.28 29.53 12.93
C ILE A 177 -3.43 30.63 13.57
N LYS A 178 -3.21 31.78 12.90
CA LYS A 178 -2.49 32.98 13.36
C LYS A 178 -1.05 32.70 13.78
N ARG A 179 -0.42 31.70 13.16
CA ARG A 179 0.98 31.29 13.38
C ARG A 179 1.49 30.48 12.19
N PRO A 180 2.82 30.30 12.03
CA PRO A 180 3.37 29.35 11.07
C PRO A 180 2.88 27.93 11.36
N ALA A 181 2.40 27.22 10.35
CA ALA A 181 1.99 25.82 10.48
C ALA A 181 3.20 24.90 10.65
N TYR A 182 3.00 23.83 11.42
CA TYR A 182 3.94 22.71 11.51
C TYR A 182 3.52 21.68 10.44
N ILE A 183 4.35 21.49 9.41
CA ILE A 183 3.97 20.65 8.27
C ILE A 183 4.13 19.17 8.62
N TRP A 184 3.05 18.41 8.40
CA TRP A 184 3.05 16.95 8.33
C TRP A 184 2.85 16.58 6.86
N TRP A 185 3.96 16.34 6.16
CA TRP A 185 3.87 15.96 4.77
C TRP A 185 3.69 14.46 4.61
N ASN A 186 2.56 14.04 4.04
CA ASN A 186 2.24 12.64 3.78
C ASN A 186 2.96 12.12 2.53
N PHE A 187 4.27 11.95 2.66
CA PHE A 187 5.18 11.39 1.67
C PHE A 187 6.45 10.87 2.40
N PRO A 188 6.97 9.68 2.10
CA PRO A 188 6.55 8.71 1.09
C PRO A 188 5.52 7.69 1.59
N VAL A 189 4.67 8.01 2.53
CA VAL A 189 3.65 7.08 3.05
C VAL A 189 2.90 6.40 1.91
N SER A 190 2.72 5.09 2.04
CA SER A 190 2.07 4.23 1.05
C SER A 190 1.01 3.31 1.65
N ASP A 191 0.52 3.61 2.86
CA ASP A 191 -0.45 2.79 3.59
C ASP A 191 -1.81 2.67 2.88
N TYR A 192 -2.10 3.54 1.94
CA TYR A 192 -3.25 3.51 1.04
C TYR A 192 -2.99 2.78 -0.30
N VAL A 193 -1.72 2.39 -0.60
CA VAL A 193 -1.30 1.57 -1.76
C VAL A 193 -0.05 0.76 -1.37
N ARG A 194 -0.22 -0.22 -0.50
CA ARG A 194 0.88 -0.97 0.16
C ARG A 194 1.65 -1.91 -0.75
N ASP A 195 1.10 -2.22 -1.93
CA ASP A 195 1.72 -3.11 -2.92
C ASP A 195 2.80 -2.40 -3.78
N HIS A 196 2.98 -1.08 -3.63
CA HIS A 196 3.96 -0.25 -4.35
C HIS A 196 5.03 0.32 -3.42
N LEU A 197 6.16 0.73 -4.01
CA LEU A 197 7.22 1.51 -3.36
C LEU A 197 7.27 2.94 -3.92
N LEU A 198 7.59 3.91 -3.06
CA LEU A 198 7.86 5.30 -3.42
C LEU A 198 9.34 5.62 -3.17
N MET A 199 10.20 5.29 -4.14
CA MET A 199 11.66 5.43 -4.03
C MET A 199 12.23 6.55 -4.91
N GLY A 200 11.38 7.29 -5.62
CA GLY A 200 11.81 8.34 -6.54
C GLY A 200 12.22 9.65 -5.86
N PRO A 201 12.62 10.63 -6.68
CA PRO A 201 13.02 11.96 -6.20
C PRO A 201 11.90 12.66 -5.41
N VAL A 202 12.29 13.40 -4.37
CA VAL A 202 11.39 14.25 -3.57
C VAL A 202 11.24 15.62 -4.22
N TYR A 203 10.05 15.99 -4.65
CA TYR A 203 9.74 17.28 -5.29
C TYR A 203 8.28 17.68 -5.03
N GLY A 204 7.90 18.88 -5.45
CA GLY A 204 6.52 19.39 -5.42
C GLY A 204 6.29 20.44 -4.33
N ASN A 205 6.95 20.34 -3.17
CA ASN A 205 6.86 21.36 -2.14
C ASN A 205 7.55 22.66 -2.60
N ASP A 206 6.90 23.79 -2.31
CA ASP A 206 7.45 25.11 -2.62
C ASP A 206 8.74 25.36 -1.84
N THR A 207 9.75 25.90 -2.50
CA THR A 207 11.08 26.14 -1.91
C THR A 207 11.24 27.52 -1.26
N GLN A 208 10.23 28.40 -1.34
CA GLN A 208 10.28 29.78 -0.82
C GLN A 208 9.51 29.96 0.48
N ILE A 209 8.89 28.92 1.02
CA ILE A 209 7.98 28.97 2.19
C ILE A 209 8.64 28.69 3.53
N ALA A 210 9.95 28.54 3.62
CA ALA A 210 10.66 28.17 4.84
C ALA A 210 10.28 29.02 6.05
N HIS A 211 10.16 30.34 5.86
CA HIS A 211 9.81 31.29 6.95
C HIS A 211 8.33 31.26 7.35
N GLN A 212 7.49 30.52 6.63
CA GLN A 212 6.08 30.36 6.90
C GLN A 212 5.73 29.04 7.59
N MET A 213 6.73 28.22 7.89
CA MET A 213 6.57 26.95 8.60
C MET A 213 7.26 27.02 9.97
N SER A 214 6.65 26.41 10.99
CA SER A 214 7.27 26.26 12.32
C SER A 214 8.08 24.96 12.44
N GLY A 215 7.81 23.99 11.56
CA GLY A 215 8.49 22.71 11.49
C GLY A 215 8.03 21.93 10.28
N PHE A 216 8.75 20.83 9.97
CA PHE A 216 8.44 19.96 8.85
C PHE A 216 8.75 18.51 9.22
N VAL A 217 7.74 17.64 9.19
CA VAL A 217 7.90 16.20 9.34
C VAL A 217 7.38 15.48 8.11
N THR A 218 7.93 14.32 7.82
CA THR A 218 7.49 13.44 6.74
C THR A 218 6.92 12.15 7.31
N ASN A 219 5.88 11.63 6.66
CA ASN A 219 5.29 10.34 7.00
C ASN A 219 5.90 9.27 6.06
N PRO A 220 6.69 8.30 6.58
CA PRO A 220 7.37 7.31 5.77
C PRO A 220 6.43 6.18 5.31
N MET A 221 6.93 5.34 4.40
CA MET A 221 6.34 4.02 4.12
C MET A 221 6.48 3.12 5.36
N GLU A 222 5.69 2.03 5.41
CA GLU A 222 5.93 0.93 6.36
C GLU A 222 7.27 0.19 6.12
N HIS A 223 7.91 0.45 4.99
CA HIS A 223 9.24 -0.02 4.58
C HIS A 223 10.30 0.98 5.05
N ALA A 224 10.83 0.75 6.26
CA ALA A 224 11.72 1.70 6.93
C ALA A 224 13.03 1.94 6.17
N GLU A 225 13.61 0.90 5.61
CA GLU A 225 14.87 0.99 4.87
C GLU A 225 14.69 1.70 3.52
N ALA A 226 13.65 1.37 2.76
CA ALA A 226 13.34 2.03 1.49
C ALA A 226 12.97 3.52 1.71
N SER A 227 12.34 3.85 2.83
CA SER A 227 11.99 5.21 3.20
C SER A 227 13.20 6.12 3.45
N LYS A 228 14.38 5.57 3.74
CA LYS A 228 15.61 6.37 3.98
C LYS A 228 15.97 7.26 2.80
N ILE A 229 15.68 6.85 1.57
CA ILE A 229 15.92 7.67 0.36
C ILE A 229 15.11 8.98 0.42
N ALA A 230 13.81 8.88 0.73
CA ALA A 230 12.95 10.04 0.85
C ALA A 230 13.27 10.86 2.12
N ILE A 231 13.53 10.21 3.26
CA ILE A 231 13.89 10.87 4.53
C ILE A 231 15.15 11.72 4.35
N TYR A 232 16.19 11.19 3.70
CA TYR A 232 17.41 11.97 3.38
C TYR A 232 17.08 13.21 2.55
N SER A 233 16.24 13.05 1.54
CA SER A 233 15.86 14.14 0.65
C SER A 233 14.98 15.19 1.35
N VAL A 234 14.04 14.76 2.20
CA VAL A 234 13.21 15.66 3.01
C VAL A 234 14.07 16.41 4.04
N ALA A 235 15.04 15.73 4.64
CA ALA A 235 16.01 16.35 5.54
C ALA A 235 16.78 17.48 4.84
N SER A 236 17.27 17.23 3.65
CA SER A 236 17.96 18.24 2.83
C SER A 236 17.05 19.41 2.45
N TYR A 237 15.79 19.12 2.07
CA TYR A 237 14.79 20.16 1.81
C TYR A 237 14.52 21.03 3.04
N ALA A 238 14.25 20.41 4.19
CA ALA A 238 13.94 21.14 5.43
C ALA A 238 15.13 21.96 5.93
N TRP A 239 16.37 21.50 5.69
CA TRP A 239 17.58 22.22 6.05
C TRP A 239 17.77 23.53 5.27
N ASN A 240 17.57 23.50 3.95
CA ASN A 240 17.69 24.69 3.11
C ASN A 240 16.80 24.57 1.85
N PRO A 241 15.49 24.85 1.97
CA PRO A 241 14.55 24.72 0.85
C PRO A 241 14.97 25.50 -0.39
N GLN A 242 15.51 26.73 -0.21
CA GLN A 242 15.88 27.60 -1.34
C GLN A 242 17.04 27.06 -2.19
N LYS A 243 17.91 26.21 -1.61
CA LYS A 243 19.03 25.58 -2.32
C LYS A 243 18.78 24.11 -2.63
N TYR A 244 17.60 23.60 -2.28
CA TYR A 244 17.24 22.22 -2.49
C TYR A 244 17.22 21.87 -3.98
N ASN A 245 17.85 20.73 -4.32
CA ASN A 245 17.84 20.16 -5.66
C ASN A 245 17.40 18.69 -5.55
N SER A 246 16.20 18.41 -5.99
CA SER A 246 15.54 17.11 -5.85
C SER A 246 16.37 15.97 -6.45
N GLU A 247 16.78 16.11 -7.70
CA GLU A 247 17.53 15.07 -8.44
C GLU A 247 18.89 14.78 -7.80
N LYS A 248 19.65 15.85 -7.53
CA LYS A 248 20.96 15.72 -6.90
C LYS A 248 20.85 15.05 -5.54
N THR A 249 19.93 15.50 -4.71
CA THR A 249 19.77 14.99 -3.35
C THR A 249 19.32 13.53 -3.34
N TRP A 250 18.47 13.14 -4.28
CA TRP A 250 18.04 11.76 -4.45
C TRP A 250 19.21 10.83 -4.81
N LYS A 251 20.09 11.24 -5.73
CA LYS A 251 21.31 10.50 -6.06
C LYS A 251 22.29 10.44 -4.89
N ASP A 252 22.46 11.54 -4.18
CA ASP A 252 23.29 11.59 -2.97
C ASP A 252 22.74 10.62 -1.90
N ALA A 253 21.42 10.54 -1.72
CA ALA A 253 20.79 9.60 -0.79
C ALA A 253 21.09 8.13 -1.15
N ILE A 254 20.90 7.76 -2.41
CA ILE A 254 21.17 6.41 -2.93
C ILE A 254 22.65 6.03 -2.75
N MET A 255 23.56 6.95 -3.12
CA MET A 255 25.00 6.76 -2.97
C MET A 255 25.41 6.57 -1.49
N ASN A 256 24.75 7.27 -0.56
CA ASN A 256 25.04 7.12 0.88
C ASN A 256 24.47 5.80 1.45
N ILE A 257 23.32 5.34 0.95
CA ILE A 257 22.66 4.13 1.46
C ILE A 257 23.32 2.86 0.90
N LEU A 258 23.66 2.85 -0.38
CA LEU A 258 24.21 1.67 -1.05
C LEU A 258 25.33 2.06 -2.06
N PRO A 259 26.51 2.49 -1.59
CA PRO A 259 27.58 2.96 -2.47
C PRO A 259 28.08 1.90 -3.45
N ASP A 260 28.09 0.62 -3.04
CA ASP A 260 28.65 -0.48 -3.84
C ASP A 260 27.74 -0.91 -5.02
N ALA A 261 26.47 -0.49 -5.03
CA ALA A 261 25.51 -0.77 -6.10
C ALA A 261 24.52 0.40 -6.29
N ALA A 262 25.03 1.63 -6.18
CA ALA A 262 24.22 2.85 -6.26
C ALA A 262 23.57 3.03 -7.64
N THR A 263 24.24 2.68 -8.72
CA THR A 263 23.71 2.77 -10.09
C THR A 263 22.50 1.86 -10.29
N GLU A 264 22.59 0.63 -9.80
CA GLU A 264 21.52 -0.35 -9.90
C GLU A 264 20.33 0.01 -9.01
N LEU A 265 20.59 0.54 -7.81
CA LEU A 265 19.54 1.02 -6.92
C LEU A 265 18.87 2.29 -7.49
N GLU A 266 19.62 3.22 -8.09
CA GLU A 266 19.09 4.39 -8.81
C GLU A 266 18.18 3.95 -9.94
N PHE A 267 18.63 2.98 -10.76
CA PHE A 267 17.83 2.45 -11.85
C PHE A 267 16.53 1.80 -11.34
N PHE A 268 16.59 0.93 -10.35
CA PHE A 268 15.40 0.32 -9.75
C PHE A 268 14.44 1.38 -9.17
N ALA A 269 14.96 2.34 -8.40
CA ALA A 269 14.19 3.39 -7.76
C ALA A 269 13.48 4.33 -8.77
N ALA A 270 14.12 4.62 -9.91
CA ALA A 270 13.53 5.40 -10.99
C ALA A 270 12.30 4.74 -11.63
N HIS A 271 12.19 3.43 -11.51
CA HIS A 271 11.07 2.62 -12.00
C HIS A 271 10.10 2.16 -10.89
N ASN A 272 10.29 2.61 -9.65
CA ASN A 272 9.45 2.33 -8.49
C ASN A 272 9.20 3.62 -7.70
N SER A 273 8.58 4.59 -8.35
CA SER A 273 8.40 5.96 -7.85
C SER A 273 6.97 6.50 -7.94
N ASP A 274 6.02 5.70 -8.46
CA ASP A 274 4.60 6.05 -8.54
C ASP A 274 3.72 4.94 -7.97
N LEU A 275 2.65 5.31 -7.27
CA LEU A 275 1.71 4.38 -6.63
C LEU A 275 0.53 3.96 -7.51
N GLY A 276 0.53 4.33 -8.78
CA GLY A 276 -0.60 4.07 -9.64
C GLY A 276 -1.86 4.90 -9.29
N PRO A 277 -2.98 4.66 -9.97
CA PRO A 277 -4.25 5.29 -9.64
C PRO A 277 -4.69 4.92 -8.22
N ASN A 278 -5.04 5.92 -7.42
CA ASN A 278 -5.43 5.73 -6.01
C ASN A 278 -6.51 6.72 -5.58
N GLY A 279 -7.11 6.49 -4.42
CA GLY A 279 -8.21 7.30 -3.88
C GLY A 279 -7.83 8.77 -3.62
N HIS A 280 -6.57 9.05 -3.29
CA HIS A 280 -6.09 10.42 -3.08
C HIS A 280 -5.75 11.17 -4.36
N LYS A 281 -5.72 10.46 -5.52
CA LYS A 281 -5.35 11.01 -6.83
C LYS A 281 -3.93 11.62 -6.84
N TYR A 282 -3.08 11.19 -5.93
CA TYR A 282 -1.68 11.61 -5.84
C TYR A 282 -0.82 10.72 -6.73
N ARG A 283 -0.12 11.34 -7.67
CA ARG A 283 0.70 10.64 -8.67
C ARG A 283 2.09 11.27 -8.74
N ARG A 284 3.09 10.43 -8.95
CA ARG A 284 4.50 10.84 -9.13
C ARG A 284 4.99 10.44 -10.51
N GLU A 285 6.05 11.08 -10.97
CA GLU A 285 6.71 10.66 -12.23
C GLU A 285 7.47 9.35 -12.01
N GLU A 286 7.45 8.46 -12.99
CA GLU A 286 8.12 7.16 -12.99
C GLU A 286 8.69 6.89 -14.38
N SER A 287 9.86 6.27 -14.44
CA SER A 287 10.50 5.89 -15.71
C SER A 287 10.69 7.07 -16.68
N VAL A 288 10.99 8.28 -16.18
CA VAL A 288 10.98 9.53 -16.94
C VAL A 288 11.85 9.44 -18.20
N ASN A 289 13.04 8.88 -18.09
CA ASN A 289 13.97 8.75 -19.23
C ASN A 289 13.46 7.79 -20.32
N LEU A 290 12.58 6.85 -19.96
CA LEU A 290 12.02 5.90 -20.91
C LEU A 290 10.71 6.39 -21.56
N GLN A 291 10.01 7.35 -20.96
CA GLN A 291 8.70 7.81 -21.43
C GLN A 291 8.67 8.18 -22.92
N PRO A 292 9.65 8.95 -23.48
CA PRO A 292 9.64 9.28 -24.90
C PRO A 292 9.70 8.06 -25.81
N THR A 293 10.55 7.08 -25.49
CA THR A 293 10.68 5.84 -26.26
C THR A 293 9.42 4.98 -26.13
N ALA A 294 8.87 4.85 -24.92
CA ALA A 294 7.63 4.11 -24.69
C ALA A 294 6.46 4.71 -25.47
N GLN A 295 6.34 6.04 -25.48
CA GLN A 295 5.33 6.75 -26.25
C GLN A 295 5.51 6.52 -27.75
N SER A 296 6.74 6.70 -28.28
CA SER A 296 7.07 6.45 -29.68
C SER A 296 6.74 5.02 -30.10
N PHE A 297 7.12 4.03 -29.30
CA PHE A 297 6.81 2.61 -29.56
C PHE A 297 5.31 2.31 -29.48
N THR A 298 4.59 2.94 -28.57
CA THR A 298 3.12 2.81 -28.48
C THR A 298 2.46 3.34 -29.75
N GLU A 299 2.84 4.53 -30.22
CA GLU A 299 2.29 5.11 -31.44
C GLU A 299 2.63 4.28 -32.68
N SER A 300 3.86 3.81 -32.79
CA SER A 300 4.32 3.08 -33.97
C SER A 300 3.87 1.62 -33.97
N TYR A 301 4.11 0.84 -32.90
CA TYR A 301 3.82 -0.59 -32.90
C TYR A 301 2.39 -0.91 -32.45
N ILE A 302 1.95 -0.39 -31.33
CA ILE A 302 0.63 -0.78 -30.79
C ILE A 302 -0.50 -0.29 -31.68
N LYS A 303 -0.40 0.95 -32.22
CA LYS A 303 -1.41 1.50 -33.14
C LYS A 303 -1.21 1.04 -34.58
N ASN A 304 0.03 1.15 -35.11
CA ASN A 304 0.29 1.00 -36.56
C ASN A 304 1.00 -0.31 -36.95
N LYS A 305 1.38 -1.16 -35.99
CA LYS A 305 2.06 -2.45 -36.20
C LYS A 305 3.45 -2.32 -36.85
N THR A 306 4.09 -1.16 -36.67
CA THR A 306 5.46 -0.89 -37.15
C THR A 306 6.29 -0.38 -35.99
N TYR A 307 7.62 -0.49 -36.06
CA TYR A 307 8.50 0.08 -35.03
C TYR A 307 9.83 0.50 -35.66
N THR A 308 10.57 1.35 -34.95
CA THR A 308 11.95 1.69 -35.30
C THR A 308 12.92 0.75 -34.58
N GLU A 309 14.01 0.37 -35.23
CA GLU A 309 15.05 -0.44 -34.56
C GLU A 309 15.66 0.31 -33.38
N LYS A 310 15.70 1.63 -33.41
CA LYS A 310 16.16 2.47 -32.30
C LYS A 310 15.31 2.27 -31.05
N ASP A 311 13.98 2.45 -31.14
CA ASP A 311 13.08 2.29 -30.00
C ASP A 311 13.10 0.86 -29.50
N PHE A 312 13.12 -0.11 -30.42
CA PHE A 312 13.22 -1.52 -30.08
C PHE A 312 14.50 -1.86 -29.28
N SER A 313 15.67 -1.35 -29.72
CA SER A 313 16.94 -1.57 -29.02
C SER A 313 16.95 -0.93 -27.64
N ILE A 314 16.43 0.30 -27.48
CA ILE A 314 16.36 0.98 -26.18
C ILE A 314 15.47 0.18 -25.22
N LEU A 315 14.32 -0.32 -25.68
CA LEU A 315 13.44 -1.15 -24.85
C LEU A 315 14.13 -2.47 -24.44
N GLN A 316 14.80 -3.14 -25.37
CA GLN A 316 15.55 -4.37 -25.10
C GLN A 316 16.67 -4.15 -24.10
N GLU A 317 17.43 -3.07 -24.23
CA GLU A 317 18.48 -2.67 -23.30
C GLU A 317 17.89 -2.39 -21.91
N THR A 318 16.79 -1.64 -21.83
CA THR A 318 16.09 -1.35 -20.57
C THR A 318 15.64 -2.64 -19.88
N PHE A 319 14.99 -3.55 -20.60
CA PHE A 319 14.53 -4.83 -20.02
C PHE A 319 15.69 -5.72 -19.59
N SER A 320 16.81 -5.69 -20.31
CA SER A 320 18.03 -6.42 -19.90
C SER A 320 18.65 -5.79 -18.66
N GLN A 321 18.66 -4.47 -18.55
CA GLN A 321 19.15 -3.75 -17.37
C GLN A 321 18.27 -4.01 -16.13
N MET A 322 16.95 -4.18 -16.31
CA MET A 322 16.05 -4.58 -15.20
C MET A 322 16.49 -5.92 -14.59
N ILE A 323 16.87 -6.88 -15.44
CA ILE A 323 17.33 -8.20 -15.01
C ILE A 323 18.68 -8.08 -14.29
N GLU A 324 19.64 -7.43 -14.93
CA GLU A 324 21.00 -7.28 -14.43
C GLU A 324 21.06 -6.50 -13.11
N SER A 325 20.37 -5.36 -13.04
CA SER A 325 20.31 -4.55 -11.81
C SER A 325 19.68 -5.33 -10.66
N SER A 326 18.60 -6.10 -10.93
CA SER A 326 18.00 -6.93 -9.90
C SER A 326 18.95 -8.00 -9.37
N ASP A 327 19.70 -8.68 -10.26
CA ASP A 327 20.65 -9.71 -9.86
C ASP A 327 21.83 -9.13 -9.06
N ILE A 328 22.36 -7.98 -9.47
CA ILE A 328 23.40 -7.26 -8.73
C ILE A 328 22.90 -6.84 -7.35
N LEU A 329 21.72 -6.23 -7.25
CA LEU A 329 21.15 -5.80 -5.96
C LEU A 329 20.92 -7.00 -5.03
N VAL A 330 20.33 -8.08 -5.52
CA VAL A 330 20.09 -9.29 -4.73
C VAL A 330 21.41 -9.89 -4.21
N ALA A 331 22.50 -9.82 -4.97
CA ALA A 331 23.82 -10.26 -4.51
C ALA A 331 24.39 -9.46 -3.33
N HIS A 332 23.86 -8.27 -3.06
CA HIS A 332 24.25 -7.42 -1.92
C HIS A 332 23.34 -7.58 -0.68
N ALA A 333 22.36 -8.50 -0.70
CA ALA A 333 21.37 -8.67 0.37
C ALA A 333 21.99 -8.94 1.75
N ASP A 334 23.04 -9.75 1.84
CA ASP A 334 23.65 -10.17 3.11
C ASP A 334 24.20 -8.99 3.96
N LYS A 335 24.47 -7.85 3.33
CA LYS A 335 25.12 -6.69 3.97
C LYS A 335 24.23 -5.45 4.04
N ASN A 336 23.10 -5.46 3.34
CA ASN A 336 22.29 -4.26 3.15
C ASN A 336 20.81 -4.52 3.47
N PRO A 337 20.31 -4.03 4.61
CA PRO A 337 18.93 -4.22 5.03
C PRO A 337 17.90 -3.73 4.01
N ILE A 338 18.18 -2.64 3.27
CA ILE A 338 17.29 -2.14 2.24
C ILE A 338 17.02 -3.19 1.16
N ILE A 339 18.04 -3.96 0.76
CA ILE A 339 17.88 -4.99 -0.27
C ILE A 339 17.00 -6.14 0.24
N VAL A 340 17.17 -6.53 1.51
CA VAL A 340 16.31 -7.55 2.14
C VAL A 340 14.86 -7.11 2.15
N GLU A 341 14.60 -5.84 2.51
CA GLU A 341 13.26 -5.29 2.59
C GLU A 341 12.56 -5.22 1.23
N ILE A 342 13.24 -4.75 0.18
CA ILE A 342 12.67 -4.60 -1.17
C ILE A 342 12.79 -5.85 -2.05
N MET A 343 13.33 -6.95 -1.54
CA MET A 343 13.63 -8.15 -2.32
C MET A 343 12.44 -8.70 -3.12
N PRO A 344 11.19 -8.73 -2.61
CA PRO A 344 10.05 -9.17 -3.41
C PRO A 344 9.80 -8.29 -4.64
N TRP A 345 10.01 -6.98 -4.52
CA TRP A 345 9.89 -6.04 -5.66
C TRP A 345 11.03 -6.22 -6.66
N LEU A 346 12.26 -6.54 -6.21
CA LEU A 346 13.39 -6.87 -7.10
C LEU A 346 13.10 -8.13 -7.92
N TYR A 347 12.56 -9.18 -7.30
CA TYR A 347 12.17 -10.39 -8.04
C TYR A 347 11.06 -10.10 -9.06
N GLN A 348 10.06 -9.32 -8.66
CA GLN A 348 8.98 -8.94 -9.58
C GLN A 348 9.50 -8.07 -10.73
N PHE A 349 10.43 -7.15 -10.46
CA PHE A 349 11.05 -6.28 -11.46
C PHE A 349 11.90 -7.05 -12.45
N LYS A 350 12.67 -8.05 -11.97
CA LYS A 350 13.43 -8.96 -12.83
C LYS A 350 12.52 -9.74 -13.77
N LEU A 351 11.48 -10.39 -13.24
CA LEU A 351 10.54 -11.15 -14.06
C LEU A 351 9.79 -10.28 -15.07
N LEU A 352 9.52 -9.03 -14.74
CA LEU A 352 8.95 -8.07 -15.67
C LEU A 352 9.91 -7.75 -16.82
N GLY A 353 11.19 -7.56 -16.53
CA GLY A 353 12.24 -7.39 -17.54
C GLY A 353 12.39 -8.61 -18.46
N GLU A 354 12.42 -9.82 -17.89
CA GLU A 354 12.42 -11.08 -18.65
C GLU A 354 11.18 -11.18 -19.55
N THR A 355 9.99 -10.84 -19.02
CA THR A 355 8.74 -10.81 -19.79
C THR A 355 8.83 -9.83 -20.96
N GLY A 356 9.38 -8.63 -20.73
CA GLY A 356 9.59 -7.63 -21.76
C GLY A 356 10.47 -8.14 -22.92
N ASN A 357 11.61 -8.75 -22.60
CA ASN A 357 12.52 -9.33 -23.60
C ASN A 357 11.84 -10.46 -24.39
N GLU A 358 11.08 -11.35 -23.72
CA GLU A 358 10.36 -12.42 -24.39
C GLU A 358 9.24 -11.88 -25.31
N VAL A 359 8.52 -10.83 -24.88
CA VAL A 359 7.50 -10.17 -25.71
C VAL A 359 8.13 -9.51 -26.95
N LEU A 360 9.27 -8.83 -26.81
CA LEU A 360 10.00 -8.28 -27.96
C LEU A 360 10.47 -9.40 -28.91
N ALA A 361 10.91 -10.54 -28.36
CA ALA A 361 11.27 -11.70 -29.17
C ALA A 361 10.05 -12.30 -29.91
N MET A 362 8.84 -12.25 -29.34
CA MET A 362 7.61 -12.62 -30.04
C MET A 362 7.34 -11.68 -31.23
N VAL A 363 7.54 -10.37 -31.08
CA VAL A 363 7.41 -9.40 -32.18
C VAL A 363 8.33 -9.76 -33.33
N LYS A 364 9.62 -10.00 -33.05
CA LYS A 364 10.60 -10.40 -34.07
C LYS A 364 10.27 -11.75 -34.72
N ALA A 365 9.76 -12.73 -33.95
CA ALA A 365 9.35 -14.04 -34.47
C ALA A 365 8.13 -13.92 -35.41
N TYR A 366 7.17 -13.06 -35.05
CA TYR A 366 6.00 -12.78 -35.88
C TYR A 366 6.39 -12.14 -37.22
N ASP A 367 7.29 -11.16 -37.21
CA ASP A 367 7.80 -10.51 -38.43
C ASP A 367 8.51 -11.48 -39.37
N LYS A 368 9.29 -12.41 -38.79
CA LYS A 368 10.00 -13.44 -39.53
C LYS A 368 9.14 -14.64 -39.94
N ASN A 369 7.84 -14.65 -39.59
CA ASN A 369 6.93 -15.78 -39.78
C ASN A 369 7.39 -17.09 -39.10
N ASP A 370 8.22 -16.99 -38.04
CA ASP A 370 8.69 -18.14 -37.27
C ASP A 370 7.65 -18.52 -36.19
N GLN A 371 6.68 -19.34 -36.60
CA GLN A 371 5.62 -19.80 -35.70
C GLN A 371 6.15 -20.64 -34.54
N SER A 372 7.20 -21.44 -34.78
CA SER A 372 7.77 -22.30 -33.75
C SER A 372 8.43 -21.46 -32.64
N LEU A 373 9.21 -20.45 -33.00
CA LEU A 373 9.81 -19.51 -32.06
C LEU A 373 8.74 -18.71 -31.34
N PHE A 374 7.75 -18.17 -32.08
CA PHE A 374 6.64 -17.44 -31.49
C PHE A 374 5.96 -18.23 -30.38
N MET A 375 5.57 -19.48 -30.66
CA MET A 375 4.88 -20.32 -29.68
C MET A 375 5.74 -20.67 -28.46
N ARG A 376 7.05 -20.88 -28.64
CA ARG A 376 7.97 -21.06 -27.49
C ARG A 376 8.02 -19.80 -26.62
N LYS A 377 8.15 -18.62 -27.22
CA LYS A 377 8.19 -17.34 -26.52
C LYS A 377 6.87 -17.00 -25.82
N TYR A 378 5.75 -17.24 -26.50
CA TYR A 378 4.41 -17.10 -25.92
C TYR A 378 4.25 -17.94 -24.63
N LYS A 379 4.62 -19.24 -24.71
CA LYS A 379 4.54 -20.13 -23.53
C LYS A 379 5.45 -19.64 -22.40
N HIS A 380 6.63 -19.11 -22.72
CA HIS A 380 7.54 -18.57 -21.72
C HIS A 380 6.99 -17.31 -21.08
N VAL A 381 6.40 -16.36 -21.83
CA VAL A 381 5.69 -15.20 -21.28
C VAL A 381 4.61 -15.63 -20.29
N LYS A 382 3.78 -16.64 -20.66
CA LYS A 382 2.73 -17.13 -19.75
C LYS A 382 3.33 -17.77 -18.47
N ALA A 383 4.45 -18.45 -18.57
CA ALA A 383 5.15 -19.00 -17.40
C ALA A 383 5.73 -17.90 -16.49
N LEU A 384 6.30 -16.84 -17.07
CA LEU A 384 6.78 -15.67 -16.31
C LEU A 384 5.65 -14.93 -15.62
N GLN A 385 4.51 -14.74 -16.30
CA GLN A 385 3.30 -14.15 -15.69
C GLN A 385 2.80 -14.98 -14.51
N GLN A 386 2.87 -16.31 -14.61
CA GLN A 386 2.53 -17.20 -13.50
C GLN A 386 3.47 -17.01 -12.30
N GLN A 387 4.78 -16.90 -12.53
CA GLN A 387 5.76 -16.65 -11.46
C GLN A 387 5.52 -15.28 -10.80
N MET A 388 5.28 -14.23 -11.59
CA MET A 388 4.92 -12.90 -11.09
C MET A 388 3.66 -12.95 -10.24
N PHE A 389 2.63 -13.69 -10.66
CA PHE A 389 1.43 -13.91 -9.89
C PHE A 389 1.71 -14.65 -8.56
N GLN A 390 2.58 -15.65 -8.55
CA GLN A 390 2.97 -16.34 -7.32
C GLN A 390 3.66 -15.43 -6.33
N ILE A 391 4.53 -14.52 -6.78
CA ILE A 391 5.15 -13.49 -5.93
C ILE A 391 4.06 -12.60 -5.33
N ASP A 392 3.14 -12.12 -6.15
CA ASP A 392 2.01 -11.28 -5.76
C ASP A 392 1.09 -11.94 -4.72
N GLN A 393 0.96 -13.26 -4.76
CA GLN A 393 0.16 -14.04 -3.81
C GLN A 393 0.95 -14.55 -2.57
N THR A 394 2.25 -14.35 -2.51
CA THR A 394 3.10 -14.89 -1.45
C THR A 394 3.61 -13.80 -0.51
N TYR A 395 4.02 -12.67 -1.08
CA TYR A 395 4.66 -11.59 -0.33
C TYR A 395 3.68 -10.44 -0.09
N ASN A 396 3.96 -9.65 0.96
CA ASN A 396 3.19 -8.47 1.32
C ASN A 396 1.67 -8.75 1.40
N GLN A 397 1.30 -9.82 2.11
CA GLN A 397 -0.10 -10.24 2.25
C GLN A 397 -0.76 -9.49 3.40
N ASN A 398 -1.01 -8.19 3.21
CA ASN A 398 -1.78 -7.35 4.13
C ASN A 398 -3.29 -7.39 3.77
N PRO A 399 -4.18 -7.01 4.70
CA PRO A 399 -5.63 -7.10 4.46
C PRO A 399 -6.19 -6.00 3.54
N TYR A 400 -5.39 -5.01 3.12
CA TYR A 400 -5.86 -3.84 2.38
C TYR A 400 -5.47 -3.90 0.90
N GLN A 401 -4.17 -3.84 0.60
CA GLN A 401 -3.64 -3.93 -0.77
C GLN A 401 -2.52 -4.99 -0.78
N PRO A 402 -2.89 -6.28 -0.87
CA PRO A 402 -1.88 -7.35 -0.88
C PRO A 402 -1.15 -7.40 -2.22
N GLY A 403 0.06 -7.92 -2.17
CA GLY A 403 0.84 -8.23 -3.36
C GLY A 403 2.01 -7.28 -3.60
N ILE A 404 2.60 -7.40 -4.78
CA ILE A 404 3.83 -6.70 -5.19
C ILE A 404 3.65 -6.10 -6.57
N LYS A 405 3.70 -4.78 -6.68
CA LYS A 405 3.59 -4.05 -7.96
C LYS A 405 4.86 -3.26 -8.22
N THR A 406 5.33 -3.27 -9.45
CA THR A 406 6.56 -2.61 -9.88
C THR A 406 6.39 -2.02 -11.28
N ALA A 407 7.08 -0.90 -11.54
CA ALA A 407 7.13 -0.23 -12.85
C ALA A 407 5.74 -0.05 -13.50
N GLY A 408 4.75 0.34 -12.67
CA GLY A 408 3.33 0.29 -13.02
C GLY A 408 2.86 1.41 -13.94
N ARG A 409 3.62 2.50 -14.06
CA ARG A 409 3.19 3.68 -14.83
C ARG A 409 3.55 3.60 -16.33
N VAL A 410 4.72 3.04 -16.66
CA VAL A 410 5.25 3.06 -18.04
C VAL A 410 5.56 1.65 -18.55
N ILE A 411 6.44 0.92 -17.87
CA ILE A 411 7.01 -0.33 -18.38
C ILE A 411 5.96 -1.44 -18.43
N LYS A 412 5.31 -1.74 -17.31
CA LYS A 412 4.31 -2.82 -17.27
C LYS A 412 3.19 -2.61 -18.29
N PRO A 413 2.53 -1.43 -18.39
CA PRO A 413 1.52 -1.20 -19.41
C PRO A 413 2.04 -1.34 -20.85
N LEU A 414 3.28 -0.94 -21.13
CA LEU A 414 3.89 -1.09 -22.45
C LEU A 414 4.08 -2.56 -22.82
N ILE A 415 4.63 -3.35 -21.91
CA ILE A 415 4.83 -4.81 -22.11
C ILE A 415 3.48 -5.50 -22.32
N ASP A 416 2.49 -5.20 -21.48
CA ASP A 416 1.16 -5.77 -21.53
C ASP A 416 0.47 -5.48 -22.86
N GLN A 417 0.47 -4.23 -23.30
CA GLN A 417 -0.12 -3.82 -24.57
C GLN A 417 0.61 -4.43 -25.77
N THR A 418 1.94 -4.55 -25.70
CA THR A 418 2.75 -5.17 -26.75
C THR A 418 2.44 -6.66 -26.86
N PHE A 419 2.37 -7.37 -25.74
CA PHE A 419 2.00 -8.78 -25.69
C PHE A 419 0.59 -9.02 -26.26
N ALA A 420 -0.38 -8.22 -25.82
CA ALA A 420 -1.75 -8.33 -26.33
C ALA A 420 -1.80 -8.07 -27.85
N THR A 421 -1.10 -7.03 -28.33
CA THR A 421 -1.06 -6.66 -29.74
C THR A 421 -0.46 -7.76 -30.60
N VAL A 422 0.72 -8.26 -30.26
CA VAL A 422 1.39 -9.31 -31.07
C VAL A 422 0.63 -10.63 -31.04
N THR A 423 0.01 -10.98 -29.91
CA THR A 423 -0.82 -12.18 -29.78
C THR A 423 -2.07 -12.08 -30.65
N GLN A 424 -2.75 -10.91 -30.66
CA GLN A 424 -3.90 -10.69 -31.54
C GLN A 424 -3.52 -10.73 -33.02
N CYS A 425 -2.40 -10.12 -33.41
CA CYS A 425 -1.89 -10.19 -34.77
C CYS A 425 -1.62 -11.65 -35.20
N TYR A 426 -1.01 -12.44 -34.32
CA TYR A 426 -0.76 -13.86 -34.54
C TYR A 426 -2.06 -14.66 -34.70
N ASN A 427 -3.03 -14.44 -33.81
CA ASN A 427 -4.35 -15.09 -33.87
C ASN A 427 -5.05 -14.80 -35.19
N GLN A 428 -5.06 -13.54 -35.64
CA GLN A 428 -5.66 -13.14 -36.91
C GLN A 428 -4.98 -13.78 -38.11
N LYS A 429 -3.64 -13.80 -38.10
CA LYS A 429 -2.87 -14.32 -39.23
C LYS A 429 -2.94 -15.84 -39.39
N TYR A 430 -2.97 -16.58 -38.27
CA TYR A 430 -2.89 -18.05 -38.27
C TYR A 430 -4.19 -18.73 -37.81
N SER A 431 -5.27 -17.97 -37.63
CA SER A 431 -6.59 -18.47 -37.19
C SER A 431 -6.51 -19.26 -35.87
N THR A 432 -5.69 -18.76 -34.92
CA THR A 432 -5.53 -19.36 -33.60
C THR A 432 -6.36 -18.59 -32.55
N LEU A 433 -6.45 -19.13 -31.32
CA LEU A 433 -7.22 -18.55 -30.21
C LEU A 433 -6.30 -18.47 -28.96
N LEU A 434 -5.06 -17.97 -29.11
CA LEU A 434 -4.18 -17.75 -27.98
C LEU A 434 -4.74 -16.67 -27.08
N ASN A 435 -4.63 -16.86 -25.76
CA ASN A 435 -5.07 -15.87 -24.79
C ASN A 435 -4.15 -14.63 -24.83
N ALA A 436 -4.71 -13.48 -25.16
CA ALA A 436 -4.02 -12.20 -25.19
C ALA A 436 -4.05 -11.45 -23.83
N GLU A 437 -4.67 -12.01 -22.80
CA GLU A 437 -4.65 -11.43 -21.45
C GLU A 437 -3.23 -11.44 -20.90
N THR A 438 -2.87 -10.35 -20.27
CA THR A 438 -1.52 -10.09 -19.75
C THR A 438 -1.35 -10.59 -18.32
N ASP A 439 -2.40 -10.53 -17.52
CA ASP A 439 -2.36 -10.99 -16.14
C ASP A 439 -2.62 -12.50 -16.07
N TYR A 440 -1.81 -13.20 -15.32
CA TYR A 440 -2.05 -14.59 -14.99
C TYR A 440 -3.12 -14.70 -13.92
N MET A 441 -4.31 -15.10 -14.33
CA MET A 441 -5.44 -15.34 -13.42
C MET A 441 -5.73 -16.85 -13.41
N PRO A 442 -5.06 -17.62 -12.52
CA PRO A 442 -5.16 -19.09 -12.54
C PRO A 442 -6.57 -19.54 -12.21
N HIS A 443 -7.28 -18.78 -11.40
CA HIS A 443 -8.60 -19.13 -10.92
C HIS A 443 -9.49 -17.89 -10.90
N LYS A 444 -10.80 -18.07 -11.14
CA LYS A 444 -11.78 -16.98 -11.13
C LYS A 444 -12.86 -17.27 -10.10
N LEU A 445 -13.19 -16.26 -9.31
CA LEU A 445 -14.35 -16.26 -8.44
C LEU A 445 -15.49 -15.54 -9.18
N ILE A 446 -16.57 -16.26 -9.45
CA ILE A 446 -17.75 -15.77 -10.16
C ILE A 446 -18.94 -15.89 -9.21
N SER A 447 -19.63 -14.80 -8.94
CA SER A 447 -20.83 -14.81 -8.11
C SER A 447 -21.78 -13.69 -8.51
N ASP A 448 -23.09 -13.98 -8.42
CA ASP A 448 -24.16 -12.99 -8.50
C ASP A 448 -24.40 -12.27 -7.14
N ILE A 449 -23.70 -12.70 -6.09
CA ILE A 449 -23.76 -12.11 -4.75
C ILE A 449 -22.69 -11.04 -4.63
N SER A 450 -23.11 -9.78 -4.52
CA SER A 450 -22.20 -8.62 -4.50
C SER A 450 -21.13 -8.67 -3.42
N GLN A 451 -21.45 -9.22 -2.25
CA GLN A 451 -20.54 -9.38 -1.11
C GLN A 451 -19.48 -10.47 -1.30
N ILE A 452 -19.70 -11.41 -2.23
CA ILE A 452 -18.78 -12.54 -2.51
C ILE A 452 -17.88 -12.27 -3.72
N LYS A 453 -18.44 -11.68 -4.79
CA LYS A 453 -17.76 -11.56 -6.08
C LYS A 453 -16.38 -10.84 -6.03
N ASN A 454 -16.15 -10.04 -5.00
CA ASN A 454 -14.92 -9.26 -4.80
C ASN A 454 -14.01 -9.85 -3.71
N LEU A 455 -14.36 -11.00 -3.12
CA LEU A 455 -13.53 -11.65 -2.13
C LEU A 455 -12.27 -12.23 -2.80
N PRO A 456 -11.08 -12.08 -2.17
CA PRO A 456 -9.85 -12.63 -2.72
C PRO A 456 -9.87 -14.17 -2.73
N LEU A 457 -9.31 -14.77 -3.80
CA LEU A 457 -8.93 -16.17 -3.84
C LEU A 457 -7.49 -16.31 -3.36
N GLN A 458 -7.28 -17.14 -2.34
CA GLN A 458 -5.95 -17.54 -1.88
C GLN A 458 -5.58 -18.87 -2.54
N VAL A 459 -4.45 -18.90 -3.24
CA VAL A 459 -3.96 -20.09 -3.97
C VAL A 459 -2.68 -20.58 -3.31
N LYS A 460 -2.70 -21.81 -2.83
CA LYS A 460 -1.52 -22.56 -2.36
C LYS A 460 -1.26 -23.74 -3.30
N ILE A 461 -0.13 -24.42 -3.13
CA ILE A 461 0.33 -25.49 -4.04
C ILE A 461 -0.79 -26.47 -4.45
N ASN A 462 -1.59 -26.94 -3.50
CA ASN A 462 -2.66 -27.90 -3.74
C ASN A 462 -4.03 -27.45 -3.19
N ARG A 463 -4.21 -26.15 -2.95
CA ARG A 463 -5.39 -25.63 -2.25
C ARG A 463 -5.82 -24.29 -2.80
N ILE A 464 -7.08 -24.16 -3.15
CA ILE A 464 -7.71 -22.90 -3.54
C ILE A 464 -8.78 -22.57 -2.48
N GLN A 465 -8.73 -21.35 -1.94
CA GLN A 465 -9.59 -20.93 -0.86
C GLN A 465 -10.14 -19.52 -1.11
N ILE A 466 -11.41 -19.30 -0.83
CA ILE A 466 -11.98 -17.94 -0.74
C ILE A 466 -11.59 -17.38 0.63
N SER A 467 -11.13 -16.13 0.67
CA SER A 467 -10.91 -15.43 1.94
C SER A 467 -12.21 -15.33 2.74
N PRO A 468 -12.18 -15.57 4.07
CA PRO A 468 -13.38 -15.43 4.90
C PRO A 468 -13.98 -14.02 4.79
N ALA A 469 -15.31 -13.93 4.78
CA ALA A 469 -16.00 -12.65 4.84
C ALA A 469 -16.07 -12.15 6.29
N LEU A 470 -15.85 -10.86 6.49
CA LEU A 470 -15.93 -10.21 7.80
C LEU A 470 -17.38 -9.86 8.19
N GLU A 471 -18.29 -9.86 7.21
CA GLU A 471 -19.69 -9.47 7.38
C GLU A 471 -20.63 -10.64 7.10
N VAL A 472 -21.87 -10.52 7.59
CA VAL A 472 -22.97 -11.42 7.22
C VAL A 472 -23.27 -11.24 5.74
N ILE A 473 -23.26 -12.35 5.02
CA ILE A 473 -23.62 -12.39 3.59
C ILE A 473 -25.11 -12.74 3.46
N LYS A 474 -25.83 -11.91 2.73
CA LYS A 474 -27.21 -12.18 2.32
C LYS A 474 -27.19 -12.93 0.98
N TRP A 475 -27.34 -14.24 1.04
CA TRP A 475 -27.32 -15.11 -0.14
C TRP A 475 -28.72 -15.23 -0.72
N PRO A 476 -29.00 -14.62 -1.88
CA PRO A 476 -30.34 -14.61 -2.44
C PRO A 476 -30.81 -16.02 -2.86
N GLY A 477 -32.12 -16.19 -2.97
CA GLY A 477 -32.69 -17.41 -3.56
C GLY A 477 -32.19 -17.61 -4.99
N ASN A 478 -31.78 -18.83 -5.34
CA ASN A 478 -31.12 -19.22 -6.58
C ASN A 478 -29.74 -18.56 -6.82
N GLY A 479 -29.22 -17.78 -5.87
CA GLY A 479 -27.89 -17.18 -5.95
C GLY A 479 -26.79 -18.23 -5.97
N SER A 480 -25.70 -17.96 -6.66
CA SER A 480 -24.60 -18.91 -6.87
C SER A 480 -23.22 -18.31 -6.64
N LEU A 481 -22.31 -19.20 -6.30
CA LEU A 481 -20.87 -18.97 -6.17
C LEU A 481 -20.15 -20.04 -6.99
N THR A 482 -19.29 -19.62 -7.92
CA THR A 482 -18.48 -20.52 -8.75
C THR A 482 -17.01 -20.16 -8.62
N ILE A 483 -16.16 -21.15 -8.38
CA ILE A 483 -14.71 -21.05 -8.54
C ILE A 483 -14.36 -21.78 -9.84
N GLU A 484 -13.86 -21.05 -10.82
CA GLU A 484 -13.33 -21.59 -12.06
C GLU A 484 -11.81 -21.69 -11.96
N LEU A 485 -11.26 -22.89 -12.20
CA LEU A 485 -9.84 -23.17 -12.16
C LEU A 485 -9.17 -22.81 -13.50
N ASP A 486 -7.88 -22.50 -13.49
CA ASP A 486 -7.10 -22.15 -14.70
C ASP A 486 -7.01 -23.31 -15.70
N GLN A 487 -6.97 -24.53 -15.20
CA GLN A 487 -7.00 -25.76 -15.98
C GLN A 487 -7.79 -26.85 -15.26
N VAL A 488 -7.86 -28.05 -15.84
CA VAL A 488 -8.48 -29.22 -15.19
C VAL A 488 -7.49 -29.84 -14.23
N TYR A 489 -7.92 -30.05 -12.99
CA TYR A 489 -7.15 -30.75 -11.95
C TYR A 489 -7.88 -31.98 -11.45
N PRO A 490 -7.17 -33.04 -10.99
CA PRO A 490 -7.76 -34.05 -10.16
C PRO A 490 -8.22 -33.44 -8.82
N GLY A 491 -9.49 -33.52 -8.49
CA GLY A 491 -10.03 -32.97 -7.26
C GLY A 491 -9.93 -33.99 -6.11
N GLU A 492 -9.43 -33.56 -4.95
CA GLU A 492 -9.36 -34.38 -3.75
C GLU A 492 -10.57 -34.17 -2.84
N ASN A 493 -10.75 -32.92 -2.41
CA ASN A 493 -11.73 -32.59 -1.37
C ASN A 493 -12.26 -31.15 -1.53
N ILE A 494 -13.49 -30.93 -1.04
CA ILE A 494 -14.09 -29.60 -0.86
C ILE A 494 -14.54 -29.46 0.59
N GLU A 495 -14.19 -28.34 1.22
CA GLU A 495 -14.63 -28.00 2.57
C GLU A 495 -15.36 -26.66 2.55
N ILE A 496 -16.57 -26.61 3.13
CA ILE A 496 -17.38 -25.39 3.20
C ILE A 496 -17.88 -25.20 4.64
N ASP A 497 -17.69 -24.01 5.21
CA ASP A 497 -18.31 -23.56 6.46
C ASP A 497 -18.96 -22.21 6.27
N PHE A 498 -20.29 -22.18 6.28
CA PHE A 498 -21.10 -20.97 6.21
C PHE A 498 -21.61 -20.47 7.56
N GLY A 499 -21.06 -20.99 8.66
CA GLY A 499 -21.48 -20.60 10.01
C GLY A 499 -22.88 -21.09 10.40
N LYS A 500 -23.50 -21.97 9.58
CA LYS A 500 -24.85 -22.53 9.76
C LYS A 500 -24.84 -24.04 9.72
N PRO A 501 -25.63 -24.70 10.56
CA PRO A 501 -26.00 -26.09 10.34
C PRO A 501 -26.99 -26.19 9.16
N GLU A 502 -27.23 -27.42 8.66
CA GLU A 502 -28.28 -27.74 7.70
C GLU A 502 -28.08 -27.14 6.28
N ILE A 503 -26.82 -26.91 5.85
CA ILE A 503 -26.54 -26.45 4.50
C ILE A 503 -27.16 -27.37 3.43
N ALA A 504 -27.22 -28.67 3.73
CA ALA A 504 -27.82 -29.68 2.84
C ALA A 504 -29.31 -29.45 2.53
N THR A 505 -30.02 -28.70 3.38
CA THR A 505 -31.47 -28.44 3.17
C THR A 505 -31.75 -27.37 2.12
N TRP A 506 -30.76 -26.52 1.84
CA TRP A 506 -30.93 -25.37 0.94
C TRP A 506 -29.85 -25.26 -0.14
N GLY A 507 -28.68 -25.89 0.04
CA GLY A 507 -27.52 -25.74 -0.83
C GLY A 507 -27.30 -26.95 -1.75
N SER A 508 -26.81 -26.70 -2.95
CA SER A 508 -26.33 -27.71 -3.89
C SER A 508 -24.88 -27.46 -4.26
N LEU A 509 -24.05 -28.48 -4.13
CA LEU A 509 -22.65 -28.47 -4.56
C LEU A 509 -22.51 -29.22 -5.88
N GLU A 510 -21.87 -28.61 -6.86
CA GLU A 510 -21.67 -29.16 -8.19
C GLU A 510 -20.23 -28.95 -8.66
N ILE A 511 -19.72 -29.86 -9.47
CA ILE A 511 -18.42 -29.75 -10.16
C ILE A 511 -18.62 -29.86 -11.67
N SER A 512 -17.66 -29.30 -12.40
CA SER A 512 -17.59 -29.40 -13.86
C SER A 512 -16.17 -29.67 -14.30
N ALA A 513 -15.98 -30.61 -15.23
CA ALA A 513 -14.68 -30.89 -15.83
C ALA A 513 -14.34 -29.94 -17.01
N ASN A 514 -15.32 -29.22 -17.57
CA ASN A 514 -15.17 -28.36 -18.74
C ASN A 514 -15.74 -26.94 -18.57
N GLY A 515 -16.25 -26.60 -17.38
CA GLY A 515 -16.91 -25.32 -17.09
C GLY A 515 -18.32 -25.17 -17.63
N LYS A 516 -18.88 -26.18 -18.32
CA LYS A 516 -20.21 -26.15 -18.99
C LYS A 516 -21.15 -27.18 -18.44
N ASP A 517 -20.70 -28.43 -18.37
CA ASP A 517 -21.51 -29.57 -17.91
C ASP A 517 -21.30 -29.79 -16.42
N TRP A 518 -22.37 -29.74 -15.63
CA TRP A 518 -22.33 -29.76 -14.17
C TRP A 518 -22.83 -31.09 -13.62
N SER A 519 -22.13 -31.62 -12.64
CA SER A 519 -22.49 -32.83 -11.92
C SER A 519 -22.59 -32.56 -10.43
N LYS A 520 -23.68 -32.98 -9.79
CA LYS A 520 -23.87 -32.86 -8.37
C LYS A 520 -22.83 -33.69 -7.60
N VAL A 521 -22.37 -33.15 -6.49
CA VAL A 521 -21.44 -33.80 -5.55
C VAL A 521 -22.17 -34.06 -4.26
N ASN A 522 -22.15 -35.33 -3.82
CA ASN A 522 -22.64 -35.69 -2.49
C ASN A 522 -21.64 -35.19 -1.44
N PHE A 523 -22.14 -34.67 -0.35
CA PHE A 523 -21.35 -34.20 0.77
C PHE A 523 -21.93 -34.67 2.09
N THR A 524 -21.06 -34.70 3.10
CA THR A 524 -21.44 -34.91 4.50
C THR A 524 -21.36 -33.59 5.24
N GLN A 525 -22.16 -33.42 6.26
CA GLN A 525 -22.12 -32.23 7.10
C GLN A 525 -22.02 -32.64 8.57
N GLU A 526 -21.00 -32.13 9.25
CA GLU A 526 -20.82 -32.24 10.70
C GLU A 526 -20.83 -30.83 11.29
N LYS A 527 -21.87 -30.53 12.07
CA LYS A 527 -22.15 -29.16 12.57
C LYS A 527 -22.25 -28.16 11.41
N ASN A 528 -21.31 -27.20 11.34
CA ASN A 528 -21.27 -26.16 10.30
C ASN A 528 -20.34 -26.51 9.14
N LEU A 529 -19.56 -27.61 9.24
CA LEU A 529 -18.60 -28.01 8.23
C LEU A 529 -19.19 -29.03 7.28
N LEU A 530 -19.30 -28.64 6.02
CA LEU A 530 -19.62 -29.52 4.90
C LEU A 530 -18.30 -30.04 4.30
N THR A 531 -18.23 -31.34 4.05
CA THR A 531 -17.08 -31.99 3.42
C THR A 531 -17.54 -32.87 2.26
N ALA A 532 -16.88 -32.74 1.11
CA ALA A 532 -17.14 -33.54 -0.08
C ALA A 532 -15.84 -34.13 -0.63
N SER A 533 -15.74 -35.45 -0.68
CA SER A 533 -14.63 -36.14 -1.35
C SER A 533 -14.88 -36.21 -2.85
N LEU A 534 -13.91 -35.80 -3.64
CA LEU A 534 -14.00 -35.78 -5.10
C LEU A 534 -13.37 -37.02 -5.77
N GLN A 535 -12.60 -37.83 -5.02
CA GLN A 535 -12.03 -39.09 -5.48
C GLN A 535 -11.25 -38.95 -6.81
N GLN A 536 -10.42 -37.91 -6.91
CA GLN A 536 -9.61 -37.61 -8.10
C GLN A 536 -10.42 -37.30 -9.38
N LYS A 537 -11.70 -36.96 -9.26
CA LYS A 537 -12.48 -36.54 -10.43
C LYS A 537 -11.88 -35.28 -11.06
N PRO A 538 -11.86 -35.19 -12.37
CA PRO A 538 -11.39 -34.00 -13.05
C PRO A 538 -12.33 -32.81 -12.78
N ILE A 539 -11.75 -31.69 -12.31
CA ILE A 539 -12.49 -30.46 -12.02
C ILE A 539 -11.86 -29.27 -12.76
N LYS A 540 -12.67 -28.54 -13.49
CA LYS A 540 -12.39 -27.23 -14.08
C LYS A 540 -13.12 -26.13 -13.32
N ALA A 541 -14.25 -26.47 -12.69
CA ALA A 541 -15.01 -25.52 -11.89
C ALA A 541 -15.78 -26.21 -10.77
N VAL A 542 -16.00 -25.46 -9.68
CA VAL A 542 -16.81 -25.86 -8.52
C VAL A 542 -17.86 -24.78 -8.30
N ARG A 543 -19.13 -25.19 -8.13
CA ARG A 543 -20.25 -24.27 -7.94
C ARG A 543 -21.05 -24.66 -6.70
N PHE A 544 -21.43 -23.66 -5.92
CA PHE A 544 -22.41 -23.82 -4.84
C PHE A 544 -23.60 -22.88 -5.10
N THR A 545 -24.83 -23.41 -4.99
CA THR A 545 -26.06 -22.68 -5.31
C THR A 545 -27.08 -22.82 -4.19
N ASN A 546 -27.74 -21.73 -3.82
CA ASN A 546 -28.93 -21.76 -2.98
C ASN A 546 -30.11 -22.25 -3.82
N MET A 547 -30.61 -23.43 -3.52
CA MET A 547 -31.71 -24.08 -4.27
C MET A 547 -33.10 -23.62 -3.83
N GLN A 548 -33.19 -22.80 -2.80
CA GLN A 548 -34.44 -22.25 -2.30
C GLN A 548 -34.72 -20.87 -2.93
N HIS A 549 -35.98 -20.47 -2.94
CA HIS A 549 -36.38 -19.12 -3.36
C HIS A 549 -36.17 -18.06 -2.24
N GLN A 550 -35.88 -18.51 -1.04
CA GLN A 550 -35.65 -17.63 0.12
C GLN A 550 -34.19 -17.27 0.27
N GLU A 551 -33.95 -16.05 0.71
CA GLU A 551 -32.62 -15.57 1.07
C GLU A 551 -32.09 -16.34 2.30
N GLN A 552 -30.78 -16.62 2.29
CA GLN A 552 -30.07 -17.22 3.42
C GLN A 552 -29.03 -16.23 3.97
N GLU A 553 -29.06 -15.97 5.26
CA GLU A 553 -27.98 -15.24 5.91
C GLU A 553 -26.88 -16.22 6.33
N ILE A 554 -25.64 -15.98 5.91
CA ILE A 554 -24.50 -16.84 6.18
C ILE A 554 -23.28 -16.05 6.65
N TYR A 555 -22.32 -16.75 7.26
CA TYR A 555 -20.98 -16.31 7.54
C TYR A 555 -20.00 -17.15 6.71
N LEU A 556 -19.42 -16.60 5.66
CA LEU A 556 -18.42 -17.33 4.86
C LEU A 556 -17.11 -17.46 5.66
N ARG A 557 -17.00 -18.56 6.42
CA ARG A 557 -15.82 -18.86 7.24
C ARG A 557 -14.80 -19.70 6.48
N ARG A 558 -15.28 -20.58 5.59
CA ARG A 558 -14.43 -21.50 4.82
C ARG A 558 -15.10 -21.86 3.50
N PHE A 559 -14.35 -21.77 2.42
CA PHE A 559 -14.64 -22.43 1.15
C PHE A 559 -13.31 -22.81 0.50
N ILE A 560 -12.98 -24.09 0.55
CA ILE A 560 -11.68 -24.62 0.18
C ILE A 560 -11.86 -25.74 -0.82
N ILE A 561 -11.06 -25.73 -1.86
CA ILE A 561 -10.92 -26.81 -2.84
C ILE A 561 -9.49 -27.34 -2.71
N THR A 562 -9.34 -28.64 -2.43
CA THR A 562 -8.06 -29.34 -2.46
C THR A 562 -7.95 -30.10 -3.78
N ILE A 563 -6.82 -29.91 -4.46
CA ILE A 563 -6.50 -30.52 -5.76
C ILE A 563 -5.19 -31.29 -5.69
N ASP A 564 -5.01 -32.28 -6.54
CA ASP A 564 -3.74 -32.91 -6.80
C ASP A 564 -3.04 -32.21 -7.98
N LYS A 565 -1.78 -31.78 -7.79
CA LYS A 565 -0.98 -31.03 -8.79
C LYS A 565 0.13 -31.88 -9.34
#